data_b1aa9855a7a706aa73ea9f7ae0da9f87
#
_entry.id   b1aa9855a7a706aa73ea9f7ae0da9f87
#
_cell.length_a   1.000
_cell.length_b   1.000
_cell.length_c   1.000
_cell.angle_alpha   90.00
_cell.angle_beta   90.00
_cell.angle_gamma   90.00
#
_symmetry.space_group_name_H-M   'P 1'
#
loop_
_entity.id
_entity.type
_entity.pdbx_description
1 polymer ?
#
loop_
_entity_poly.entity_id
_entity_poly.type
_entity_poly.pdbx_seq_one_letter_code
_entity_poly.pdbx_strand_id
1 'polypeptide(L)'
;YAGSLKFERITTDLTDMPLAPLKIMMNVANPERAFDFGQLPNAGIGLARLEMIIASHIGVHPLALLEYDRQDAEPRRKIHAKPAGYADPVSFYVDRLAEGIATITASVAPNAVIVRLSDFKSNEYANLIGGANYEPHEENPMIGFRGASRYVDPSFEPAFALECKAVRKVRNDMGLDNLWVMIP
;
A
#
# COMPACT_ATOMS: atom_id res chain seq x y z
N TYR A 1 4.55 -12.50 -24.98
CA TYR A 1 4.90 -12.04 -26.33
C TYR A 1 6.17 -12.74 -26.77
N ALA A 2 6.19 -13.25 -27.97
CA ALA A 2 7.38 -13.78 -28.62
C ALA A 2 7.78 -12.81 -29.74
N GLY A 3 9.05 -12.33 -29.74
CA GLY A 3 9.59 -11.40 -30.72
C GLY A 3 10.08 -10.09 -30.13
N SER A 4 10.62 -9.22 -30.99
CA SER A 4 11.11 -7.89 -30.62
C SER A 4 9.99 -6.87 -30.78
N LEU A 5 9.74 -6.10 -29.72
CA LEU A 5 8.86 -4.92 -29.77
C LEU A 5 9.67 -3.73 -30.29
N LYS A 6 9.10 -3.02 -31.28
CA LYS A 6 9.66 -1.72 -31.69
C LYS A 6 9.27 -0.69 -30.64
N PHE A 7 10.24 0.06 -30.13
CA PHE A 7 10.02 1.17 -29.22
C PHE A 7 10.95 2.32 -29.58
N GLU A 8 10.54 3.52 -29.23
CA GLU A 8 11.34 4.73 -29.31
C GLU A 8 11.60 5.24 -27.90
N ARG A 9 12.83 5.66 -27.64
CA ARG A 9 13.19 6.33 -26.38
C ARG A 9 13.25 7.83 -26.62
N ILE A 10 12.30 8.56 -26.02
CA ILE A 10 12.30 10.02 -26.04
C ILE A 10 12.93 10.50 -24.74
N THR A 11 13.96 11.33 -24.83
CA THR A 11 14.61 11.98 -23.70
C THR A 11 14.22 13.45 -23.69
N THR A 12 13.68 13.95 -22.59
CA THR A 12 13.33 15.35 -22.40
C THR A 12 14.30 15.97 -21.41
N ASP A 13 14.97 17.06 -21.80
CA ASP A 13 15.79 17.86 -20.88
C ASP A 13 14.87 18.74 -20.03
N LEU A 14 15.03 18.64 -18.70
CA LEU A 14 14.22 19.38 -17.71
C LEU A 14 14.99 20.56 -17.09
N THR A 15 16.22 20.85 -17.55
CA THR A 15 17.10 21.85 -16.94
C THR A 15 16.49 23.24 -16.94
N ASP A 16 15.84 23.62 -18.04
CA ASP A 16 15.21 24.94 -18.23
C ASP A 16 13.67 24.87 -18.07
N MET A 17 13.16 23.88 -17.37
CA MET A 17 11.71 23.76 -17.17
C MET A 17 11.16 24.94 -16.36
N PRO A 18 10.14 25.66 -16.86
CA PRO A 18 9.56 26.80 -16.16
C PRO A 18 8.90 26.34 -14.85
N LEU A 19 9.01 27.17 -13.80
CA LEU A 19 8.33 26.91 -12.56
C LEU A 19 6.81 26.97 -12.75
N ALA A 20 6.14 25.90 -12.36
CA ALA A 20 4.67 25.88 -12.37
C ALA A 20 4.12 26.83 -11.30
N PRO A 21 3.03 27.61 -11.59
CA PRO A 21 2.41 28.49 -10.61
C PRO A 21 1.68 27.74 -9.49
N LEU A 22 1.50 26.44 -9.66
CA LEU A 22 0.86 25.52 -8.70
C LEU A 22 1.85 24.41 -8.30
N LYS A 23 1.65 23.86 -7.11
CA LYS A 23 2.40 22.69 -6.65
C LYS A 23 1.93 21.45 -7.42
N ILE A 24 2.81 20.91 -8.25
CA ILE A 24 2.56 19.64 -8.96
C ILE A 24 3.05 18.50 -8.09
N MET A 25 2.16 17.63 -7.67
CA MET A 25 2.46 16.45 -6.85
C MET A 25 2.23 15.17 -7.65
N MET A 26 3.03 14.16 -7.38
CA MET A 26 2.98 12.89 -8.09
C MET A 26 1.98 11.91 -7.48
N ASN A 27 1.49 10.98 -8.30
CA ASN A 27 0.85 9.76 -7.83
C ASN A 27 1.87 8.62 -7.91
N VAL A 28 2.19 8.00 -6.78
CA VAL A 28 3.14 6.89 -6.69
C VAL A 28 2.48 5.69 -6.04
N ALA A 29 2.53 4.55 -6.70
CA ALA A 29 1.91 3.32 -6.22
C ALA A 29 2.94 2.23 -5.87
N ASN A 30 4.14 2.30 -6.48
CA ASN A 30 5.16 1.27 -6.37
C ASN A 30 6.39 1.81 -5.62
N PRO A 31 6.69 1.27 -4.42
CA PRO A 31 7.85 1.70 -3.64
C PRO A 31 9.18 1.54 -4.37
N GLU A 32 9.35 0.48 -5.19
CA GLU A 32 10.63 0.24 -5.90
C GLU A 32 10.98 1.35 -6.91
N ARG A 33 9.97 2.08 -7.40
CA ARG A 33 10.15 3.16 -8.36
C ARG A 33 10.14 4.55 -7.70
N ALA A 34 9.89 4.62 -6.39
CA ALA A 34 9.67 5.89 -5.72
C ALA A 34 10.88 6.83 -5.81
N PHE A 35 12.09 6.30 -5.63
CA PHE A 35 13.32 7.11 -5.74
C PHE A 35 13.61 7.56 -7.17
N ASP A 36 13.32 6.74 -8.20
CA ASP A 36 13.42 7.16 -9.60
C ASP A 36 12.49 8.33 -9.89
N PHE A 37 11.23 8.22 -9.45
CA PHE A 37 10.24 9.29 -9.63
C PHE A 37 10.56 10.53 -8.81
N GLY A 38 11.14 10.37 -7.63
CA GLY A 38 11.58 11.48 -6.78
C GLY A 38 12.60 12.42 -7.44
N GLN A 39 13.33 11.95 -8.47
CA GLN A 39 14.26 12.77 -9.25
C GLN A 39 13.55 13.71 -10.22
N LEU A 40 12.30 13.48 -10.54
CA LEU A 40 11.53 14.39 -11.40
C LEU A 40 11.17 15.65 -10.62
N PRO A 41 11.05 16.81 -11.29
CA PRO A 41 10.55 18.03 -10.65
C PRO A 41 9.15 17.82 -10.06
N ASN A 42 9.04 17.94 -8.75
CA ASN A 42 7.79 17.71 -8.04
C ASN A 42 7.75 18.48 -6.72
N ALA A 43 6.54 18.66 -6.19
CA ALA A 43 6.29 19.25 -4.87
C ALA A 43 5.91 18.21 -3.80
N GLY A 44 6.19 16.94 -4.06
CA GLY A 44 5.88 15.82 -3.19
C GLY A 44 4.94 14.79 -3.85
N ILE A 45 4.40 13.89 -3.04
CA ILE A 45 3.50 12.82 -3.49
C ILE A 45 2.09 13.12 -2.96
N GLY A 46 1.18 13.45 -3.90
CA GLY A 46 -0.22 13.78 -3.59
C GLY A 46 -1.11 12.56 -3.37
N LEU A 47 -0.68 11.39 -3.85
CA LEU A 47 -1.37 10.13 -3.61
C LEU A 47 -0.42 8.94 -3.66
N ALA A 48 -0.26 8.25 -2.54
CA ALA A 48 0.27 6.89 -2.46
C ALA A 48 -0.85 5.96 -1.97
N ARG A 49 -1.09 4.87 -2.70
CA ARG A 49 -2.19 3.93 -2.41
C ARG A 49 -1.68 2.70 -1.69
N LEU A 50 -2.16 2.47 -0.45
CA LEU A 50 -1.76 1.30 0.35
C LEU A 50 -2.16 -0.02 -0.30
N GLU A 51 -3.26 -0.04 -1.05
CA GLU A 51 -3.75 -1.23 -1.75
C GLU A 51 -2.67 -1.83 -2.65
N MET A 52 -1.89 -0.98 -3.31
CA MET A 52 -0.83 -1.46 -4.21
C MET A 52 0.31 -2.12 -3.42
N ILE A 53 0.67 -1.56 -2.26
CA ILE A 53 1.69 -2.15 -1.39
C ILE A 53 1.16 -3.47 -0.81
N ILE A 54 -0.06 -3.48 -0.29
CA ILE A 54 -0.67 -4.68 0.31
C ILE A 54 -0.76 -5.79 -0.74
N ALA A 55 -1.26 -5.51 -1.93
CA ALA A 55 -1.45 -6.52 -2.97
C ALA A 55 -0.13 -7.09 -3.49
N SER A 56 0.90 -6.25 -3.72
CA SER A 56 2.15 -6.68 -4.36
C SER A 56 3.20 -7.19 -3.36
N HIS A 57 3.31 -6.59 -2.17
CA HIS A 57 4.37 -6.93 -1.22
C HIS A 57 3.92 -7.86 -0.09
N ILE A 58 2.62 -7.87 0.24
CA ILE A 58 2.05 -8.72 1.28
C ILE A 58 1.24 -9.86 0.65
N GLY A 59 0.21 -9.53 -0.11
CA GLY A 59 -0.63 -10.49 -0.86
C GLY A 59 -1.50 -11.38 0.02
N VAL A 60 -1.67 -11.05 1.30
CA VAL A 60 -2.45 -11.80 2.29
C VAL A 60 -3.49 -10.89 2.91
N HIS A 61 -4.70 -11.40 3.13
CA HIS A 61 -5.75 -10.68 3.83
C HIS A 61 -5.35 -10.46 5.30
N PRO A 62 -5.46 -9.23 5.85
CA PRO A 62 -4.98 -8.93 7.21
C PRO A 62 -5.66 -9.79 8.30
N LEU A 63 -6.96 -10.08 8.18
CA LEU A 63 -7.65 -10.98 9.12
C LEU A 63 -7.12 -12.41 9.03
N ALA A 64 -6.70 -12.88 7.86
CA ALA A 64 -6.10 -14.21 7.72
C ALA A 64 -4.73 -14.32 8.42
N LEU A 65 -4.02 -13.21 8.59
CA LEU A 65 -2.78 -13.16 9.38
C LEU A 65 -3.07 -13.11 10.89
N LEU A 66 -4.08 -12.34 11.30
CA LEU A 66 -4.54 -12.27 12.69
C LEU A 66 -5.08 -13.61 13.19
N GLU A 67 -5.76 -14.36 12.32
CA GLU A 67 -6.34 -15.67 12.62
C GLU A 67 -5.54 -16.81 11.96
N TYR A 68 -4.22 -16.67 11.87
CA TYR A 68 -3.34 -17.63 11.19
C TYR A 68 -3.58 -19.09 11.60
N ASP A 69 -3.76 -19.35 12.88
CA ASP A 69 -3.96 -20.70 13.41
C ASP A 69 -5.33 -21.33 13.05
N ARG A 70 -6.28 -20.49 12.66
CA ARG A 70 -7.62 -20.91 12.24
C ARG A 70 -7.77 -21.10 10.74
N GLN A 71 -6.71 -20.79 9.96
CA GLN A 71 -6.76 -20.93 8.51
C GLN A 71 -6.81 -22.38 8.07
N ASP A 72 -7.53 -22.63 6.98
CA ASP A 72 -7.51 -23.92 6.27
C ASP A 72 -6.09 -24.26 5.80
N ALA A 73 -5.84 -25.54 5.52
CA ALA A 73 -4.50 -26.06 5.21
C ALA A 73 -3.86 -25.36 4.01
N GLU A 74 -4.62 -25.02 2.97
CA GLU A 74 -4.09 -24.41 1.75
C GLU A 74 -3.71 -22.94 1.94
N PRO A 75 -4.59 -22.03 2.41
CA PRO A 75 -4.21 -20.67 2.77
C PRO A 75 -3.08 -20.64 3.80
N ARG A 76 -3.14 -21.45 4.85
CA ARG A 76 -2.12 -21.54 5.89
C ARG A 76 -0.73 -21.85 5.32
N ARG A 77 -0.64 -22.82 4.41
CA ARG A 77 0.62 -23.15 3.72
C ARG A 77 1.16 -21.98 2.90
N LYS A 78 0.29 -21.26 2.16
CA LYS A 78 0.67 -20.09 1.37
C LYS A 78 1.14 -18.94 2.27
N ILE A 79 0.45 -18.70 3.38
CA ILE A 79 0.82 -17.69 4.36
C ILE A 79 2.16 -18.04 5.00
N HIS A 80 2.36 -19.30 5.40
CA HIS A 80 3.59 -19.77 6.05
C HIS A 80 4.87 -19.49 5.22
N ALA A 81 4.74 -19.50 3.91
CA ALA A 81 5.88 -19.27 3.01
C ALA A 81 6.30 -17.79 2.91
N LYS A 82 5.49 -16.84 3.42
CA LYS A 82 5.71 -15.40 3.23
C LYS A 82 6.48 -14.69 4.35
N PRO A 83 6.28 -14.99 5.65
CA PRO A 83 6.90 -14.24 6.75
C PRO A 83 8.35 -14.62 7.02
N ALA A 84 9.08 -15.24 6.10
CA ALA A 84 10.48 -15.57 6.30
C ALA A 84 11.29 -14.32 6.69
N GLY A 85 11.89 -14.33 7.87
CA GLY A 85 12.66 -13.21 8.42
C GLY A 85 11.88 -12.26 9.34
N TYR A 86 10.57 -12.47 9.53
CA TYR A 86 9.74 -11.71 10.48
C TYR A 86 9.40 -12.57 11.70
N ALA A 87 9.12 -11.92 12.84
CA ALA A 87 8.88 -12.60 14.11
C ALA A 87 7.61 -13.46 14.07
N ASP A 88 6.55 -12.97 13.41
CA ASP A 88 5.25 -13.62 13.31
C ASP A 88 4.47 -13.04 12.10
N PRO A 89 3.33 -13.66 11.71
CA PRO A 89 2.52 -13.20 10.57
C PRO A 89 2.00 -11.77 10.68
N VAL A 90 1.70 -11.30 11.89
CA VAL A 90 1.19 -9.93 12.13
C VAL A 90 2.32 -8.92 11.98
N SER A 91 3.48 -9.21 12.56
CA SER A 91 4.70 -8.40 12.39
C SER A 91 5.10 -8.29 10.92
N PHE A 92 5.00 -9.39 10.17
CA PHE A 92 5.22 -9.38 8.72
C PHE A 92 4.34 -8.35 8.01
N TYR A 93 3.03 -8.30 8.31
CA TYR A 93 2.12 -7.33 7.70
C TYR A 93 2.51 -5.89 8.03
N VAL A 94 2.66 -5.60 9.32
CA VAL A 94 2.96 -4.24 9.82
C VAL A 94 4.30 -3.75 9.28
N ASP A 95 5.33 -4.57 9.35
CA ASP A 95 6.69 -4.17 8.96
C ASP A 95 6.79 -4.02 7.45
N ARG A 96 6.23 -4.96 6.69
CA ARG A 96 6.26 -4.90 5.23
C ARG A 96 5.47 -3.70 4.68
N LEU A 97 4.33 -3.38 5.31
CA LEU A 97 3.57 -2.19 4.97
C LEU A 97 4.34 -0.91 5.34
N ALA A 98 4.94 -0.87 6.53
CA ALA A 98 5.76 0.25 6.98
C ALA A 98 6.98 0.48 6.07
N GLU A 99 7.68 -0.57 5.65
CA GLU A 99 8.80 -0.50 4.70
C GLU A 99 8.37 0.15 3.38
N GLY A 100 7.24 -0.27 2.80
CA GLY A 100 6.73 0.30 1.56
C GLY A 100 6.34 1.77 1.70
N ILE A 101 5.63 2.12 2.77
CA ILE A 101 5.26 3.51 3.07
C ILE A 101 6.52 4.35 3.30
N ALA A 102 7.46 3.87 4.10
CA ALA A 102 8.69 4.59 4.42
C ALA A 102 9.53 4.86 3.17
N THR A 103 9.66 3.87 2.28
CA THR A 103 10.38 4.01 1.01
C THR A 103 9.80 5.13 0.14
N ILE A 104 8.46 5.17 0.00
CA ILE A 104 7.79 6.23 -0.74
C ILE A 104 7.97 7.58 -0.03
N THR A 105 7.85 7.62 1.30
CA THR A 105 7.94 8.86 2.07
C THR A 105 9.34 9.45 2.04
N ALA A 106 10.36 8.62 2.16
CA ALA A 106 11.76 9.04 2.10
C ALA A 106 12.18 9.56 0.72
N SER A 107 11.59 9.03 -0.36
CA SER A 107 12.00 9.34 -1.74
C SER A 107 11.86 10.81 -2.14
N VAL A 108 11.01 11.56 -1.46
CA VAL A 108 10.77 12.99 -1.74
C VAL A 108 10.95 13.88 -0.49
N ALA A 109 11.52 13.34 0.59
CA ALA A 109 11.74 14.13 1.80
C ALA A 109 12.59 15.40 1.49
N PRO A 110 12.26 16.57 2.06
CA PRO A 110 11.25 16.82 3.09
C PRO A 110 9.83 17.13 2.55
N ASN A 111 9.58 16.98 1.25
CA ASN A 111 8.29 17.27 0.65
C ASN A 111 7.21 16.31 1.17
N ALA A 112 5.97 16.81 1.27
CA ALA A 112 4.85 16.04 1.79
C ALA A 112 4.51 14.80 0.94
N VAL A 113 4.15 13.72 1.61
CA VAL A 113 3.63 12.49 1.02
C VAL A 113 2.27 12.19 1.64
N ILE A 114 1.23 12.13 0.80
CA ILE A 114 -0.13 11.79 1.24
C ILE A 114 -0.38 10.32 0.93
N VAL A 115 -0.43 9.51 1.97
CA VAL A 115 -0.77 8.07 1.88
C VAL A 115 -2.26 7.91 2.14
N ARG A 116 -2.98 7.36 1.16
CA ARG A 116 -4.38 7.00 1.33
C ARG A 116 -4.46 5.62 1.99
N LEU A 117 -5.19 5.54 3.10
CA LEU A 117 -5.50 4.28 3.76
C LEU A 117 -6.24 3.34 2.79
N SER A 118 -6.18 2.04 3.04
CA SER A 118 -6.67 1.03 2.10
C SER A 118 -8.16 1.22 1.75
N ASP A 119 -8.45 1.22 0.46
CA ASP A 119 -9.78 1.40 -0.10
C ASP A 119 -10.09 0.25 -1.08
N PHE A 120 -9.75 -0.97 -0.67
CA PHE A 120 -10.10 -2.16 -1.43
C PHE A 120 -11.62 -2.35 -1.50
N LYS A 121 -12.07 -2.80 -2.64
CA LYS A 121 -13.40 -3.40 -2.76
C LYS A 121 -13.40 -4.81 -2.14
N SER A 122 -14.56 -5.28 -1.69
CA SER A 122 -14.71 -6.62 -1.12
C SER A 122 -14.15 -7.73 -2.03
N ASN A 123 -14.41 -7.66 -3.33
CA ASN A 123 -13.89 -8.64 -4.29
C ASN A 123 -12.34 -8.54 -4.46
N GLU A 124 -11.73 -7.39 -4.26
CA GLU A 124 -10.28 -7.23 -4.29
C GLU A 124 -9.64 -7.82 -3.02
N TYR A 125 -10.22 -7.56 -1.85
CA TYR A 125 -9.80 -8.20 -0.60
C TYR A 125 -10.00 -9.73 -0.64
N ALA A 126 -11.11 -10.21 -1.19
CA ALA A 126 -11.38 -11.65 -1.34
C ALA A 126 -10.32 -12.38 -2.18
N ASN A 127 -9.68 -11.68 -3.12
CA ASN A 127 -8.60 -12.23 -3.95
C ASN A 127 -7.24 -12.34 -3.24
N LEU A 128 -7.07 -11.71 -2.08
CA LEU A 128 -5.87 -11.90 -1.26
C LEU A 128 -5.90 -13.30 -0.63
N ILE A 129 -4.73 -13.83 -0.31
CA ILE A 129 -4.62 -15.14 0.34
C ILE A 129 -5.45 -15.14 1.63
N GLY A 130 -6.37 -16.09 1.76
CA GLY A 130 -7.29 -16.22 2.89
C GLY A 130 -8.47 -15.26 2.87
N GLY A 131 -8.56 -14.33 1.92
CA GLY A 131 -9.57 -13.26 1.91
C GLY A 131 -10.99 -13.73 1.66
N ALA A 132 -11.19 -14.78 0.86
CA ALA A 132 -12.52 -15.29 0.52
C ALA A 132 -13.38 -15.70 1.74
N ASN A 133 -12.74 -16.01 2.87
CA ASN A 133 -13.44 -16.40 4.11
C ASN A 133 -13.97 -15.20 4.92
N TYR A 134 -13.54 -13.99 4.60
CA TYR A 134 -13.83 -12.78 5.39
C TYR A 134 -14.68 -11.75 4.64
N GLU A 135 -14.74 -11.87 3.32
CA GLU A 135 -15.35 -10.84 2.50
C GLU A 135 -16.76 -11.19 2.05
N PRO A 136 -17.70 -10.24 2.14
CA PRO A 136 -19.04 -10.45 1.62
C PRO A 136 -19.04 -10.54 0.09
N HIS A 137 -19.95 -11.34 -0.44
CA HIS A 137 -20.25 -11.29 -1.87
C HIS A 137 -21.22 -10.13 -2.13
N GLU A 138 -20.79 -9.14 -2.91
CA GLU A 138 -21.54 -7.94 -3.22
C GLU A 138 -21.82 -7.84 -4.73
N GLU A 139 -23.05 -7.49 -5.11
CA GLU A 139 -23.40 -7.27 -6.53
C GLU A 139 -22.66 -6.08 -7.12
N ASN A 140 -22.50 -5.02 -6.35
CA ASN A 140 -21.73 -3.85 -6.75
C ASN A 140 -20.72 -3.43 -5.66
N PRO A 141 -19.50 -4.00 -5.68
CA PRO A 141 -18.48 -3.66 -4.69
C PRO A 141 -18.00 -2.20 -4.74
N MET A 142 -18.33 -1.45 -5.79
CA MET A 142 -17.97 -0.02 -5.88
C MET A 142 -18.65 0.84 -4.82
N ILE A 143 -19.86 0.47 -4.43
CA ILE A 143 -20.67 1.16 -3.40
C ILE A 143 -20.89 0.29 -2.16
N GLY A 144 -20.07 -0.76 -2.02
CA GLY A 144 -20.18 -1.75 -0.97
C GLY A 144 -19.36 -1.43 0.29
N PHE A 145 -18.97 -2.48 1.00
CA PHE A 145 -18.22 -2.44 2.24
C PHE A 145 -16.75 -2.07 1.99
N ARG A 146 -16.45 -0.77 2.03
CA ARG A 146 -15.11 -0.25 1.74
C ARG A 146 -14.84 1.09 2.45
N GLY A 147 -13.56 1.51 2.49
CA GLY A 147 -13.14 2.79 3.05
C GLY A 147 -13.48 2.96 4.52
N ALA A 148 -13.83 4.18 4.92
CA ALA A 148 -14.05 4.55 6.32
C ALA A 148 -15.13 3.71 7.02
N SER A 149 -16.18 3.28 6.31
CA SER A 149 -17.22 2.41 6.89
C SER A 149 -16.68 1.06 7.34
N ARG A 150 -15.69 0.53 6.61
CA ARG A 150 -15.01 -0.73 6.95
C ARG A 150 -14.13 -0.57 8.18
N TYR A 151 -13.46 0.56 8.34
CA TYR A 151 -12.49 0.76 9.44
C TYR A 151 -13.12 0.75 10.83
N VAL A 152 -14.37 1.22 10.92
CA VAL A 152 -15.12 1.29 12.19
C VAL A 152 -16.01 0.07 12.42
N ASP A 153 -16.07 -0.85 11.46
CA ASP A 153 -16.84 -2.09 11.62
C ASP A 153 -16.08 -3.06 12.52
N PRO A 154 -16.73 -3.60 13.58
CA PRO A 154 -16.08 -4.52 14.51
C PRO A 154 -15.46 -5.75 13.85
N SER A 155 -15.97 -6.19 12.71
CA SER A 155 -15.41 -7.33 11.97
C SER A 155 -14.08 -7.02 11.31
N PHE A 156 -13.78 -5.73 11.01
CA PHE A 156 -12.56 -5.32 10.33
C PHE A 156 -11.63 -4.43 11.17
N GLU A 157 -12.11 -3.83 12.25
CA GLU A 157 -11.32 -2.96 13.13
C GLU A 157 -9.96 -3.54 13.52
N PRO A 158 -9.83 -4.85 13.90
CA PRO A 158 -8.53 -5.43 14.22
C PRO A 158 -7.55 -5.43 13.04
N ALA A 159 -8.05 -5.60 11.81
CA ALA A 159 -7.25 -5.54 10.59
C ALA A 159 -6.82 -4.10 10.28
N PHE A 160 -7.73 -3.13 10.43
CA PHE A 160 -7.41 -1.71 10.26
C PHE A 160 -6.36 -1.22 11.28
N ALA A 161 -6.39 -1.75 12.50
CA ALA A 161 -5.37 -1.44 13.50
C ALA A 161 -3.94 -1.78 13.04
N LEU A 162 -3.75 -2.76 12.15
CA LEU A 162 -2.44 -3.09 11.58
C LEU A 162 -1.93 -1.99 10.65
N GLU A 163 -2.81 -1.39 9.84
CA GLU A 163 -2.45 -0.24 8.99
C GLU A 163 -2.05 0.96 9.87
N CYS A 164 -2.82 1.24 10.91
CA CYS A 164 -2.50 2.30 11.86
C CYS A 164 -1.14 2.08 12.55
N LYS A 165 -0.81 0.84 12.92
CA LYS A 165 0.50 0.48 13.48
C LYS A 165 1.63 0.73 12.48
N ALA A 166 1.45 0.37 11.21
CA ALA A 166 2.43 0.61 10.17
C ALA A 166 2.68 2.12 9.96
N VAL A 167 1.63 2.92 9.85
CA VAL A 167 1.73 4.39 9.72
C VAL A 167 2.43 5.00 10.94
N ARG A 168 2.05 4.58 12.15
CA ARG A 168 2.68 5.04 13.39
C ARG A 168 4.18 4.70 13.41
N LYS A 169 4.55 3.48 13.00
CA LYS A 169 5.96 3.06 12.91
C LYS A 169 6.76 3.97 11.98
N VAL A 170 6.21 4.29 10.81
CA VAL A 170 6.87 5.19 9.84
C VAL A 170 7.06 6.60 10.43
N ARG A 171 6.01 7.18 11.00
CA ARG A 171 6.09 8.55 11.52
C ARG A 171 6.93 8.65 12.78
N ASN A 172 6.71 7.75 13.74
CA ASN A 172 7.25 7.90 15.10
C ASN A 172 8.60 7.18 15.26
N ASP A 173 8.69 5.93 14.77
CA ASP A 173 9.88 5.11 15.01
C ASP A 173 10.97 5.38 13.96
N MET A 174 10.55 5.63 12.68
CA MET A 174 11.47 5.96 11.59
C MET A 174 11.67 7.47 11.40
N GLY A 175 10.88 8.32 12.07
CA GLY A 175 11.03 9.78 12.05
C GLY A 175 10.64 10.45 10.73
N LEU A 176 9.82 9.82 9.89
CA LEU A 176 9.36 10.38 8.61
C LEU A 176 8.08 11.22 8.83
N ASP A 177 8.25 12.43 9.33
CA ASP A 177 7.17 13.35 9.72
C ASP A 177 6.47 14.03 8.53
N ASN A 178 7.08 13.98 7.34
CA ASN A 178 6.49 14.45 6.09
C ASN A 178 5.38 13.52 5.54
N LEU A 179 5.06 12.43 6.24
CA LEU A 179 3.94 11.53 5.94
C LEU A 179 2.61 12.12 6.42
N TRP A 180 1.66 12.24 5.52
CA TRP A 180 0.26 12.61 5.77
C TRP A 180 -0.65 11.45 5.43
N VAL A 181 -1.81 11.38 6.06
CA VAL A 181 -2.79 10.31 5.87
C VAL A 181 -4.06 10.87 5.24
N MET A 182 -4.54 10.22 4.19
CA MET A 182 -5.85 10.46 3.58
C MET A 182 -6.80 9.33 3.96
N ILE A 183 -7.96 9.68 4.48
CA ILE A 183 -9.08 8.75 4.72
C ILE A 183 -9.97 8.79 3.48
N PRO A 184 -10.20 7.63 2.82
CA PRO A 184 -11.04 7.55 1.62
C PRO A 184 -12.52 7.63 1.93
#